data_9e2aecf00d9b82753bc8010e4d35369f
#
_entry.id   9e2aecf00d9b82753bc8010e4d35369f
#
_cell.length_a   1.000
_cell.length_b   1.000
_cell.length_c   1.000
_cell.angle_alpha   90.00
_cell.angle_beta   90.00
_cell.angle_gamma   90.00
#
_symmetry.space_group_name_H-M   'P 1'
#
loop_
_entity.id
_entity.type
_entity.pdbx_description
1 polymer ?
#
loop_
_entity_poly.entity_id
_entity_poly.type
_entity_poly.pdbx_seq_one_letter_code
_entity_poly.pdbx_strand_id
1 'polypeptide(L)'
;MREKSYDVVIIGSGAGGGAVAKELAPLAAAGKRIAVLEWGPKLAESEYTGRELEMAKKLYVDSGGFITAERTMTLAFGRAYGGSTVVYTGTSLIIPRATIEKWRVPGLDWEDVARRSRAYMAENNVHLLDDEQLNENNRLFAAGCEKLGYRVEQFPINVKGCKGSSLCNLGCPNAAKQGTHRVQLPRAEAAGVEVVTNCKVERLGDRECIATVRNPGFGEPSAWEPGEYRVRAKAIVVAASAVGSPALLLRSRLPVRLPALGRYFTAHPALILVGEHPRPIRSFYGHPKSFYCDHFAASDGFLLETCMYFPFVTAKNLAGFGKEHSELMRRMNRMQMILVLALDPALPDNRVTVDRAGEPVVHYRFTPTVLRSLVASMRASARIFFAAGASRVHAPAADRFFIDAADAARVDELITLEHLKLGKLSITSAHLMGGCRMGAGPADSVTDAWGQVHGVPWLFVADSSLVPACAEINPYITIMALADRVAQRVRERAGELLAS
;
A
#
# COMPACT_ATOMS: atom_id res chain seq x y z
N MET A 1 15.16 1.06 31.18
CA MET A 1 15.28 0.59 29.80
C MET A 1 15.85 -0.80 29.81
N ARG A 2 15.17 -1.79 29.23
CA ARG A 2 15.62 -3.20 29.15
C ARG A 2 16.53 -3.38 27.93
N GLU A 3 17.41 -4.40 27.96
CA GLU A 3 18.35 -4.66 26.87
C GLU A 3 18.05 -5.99 26.16
N LYS A 4 18.17 -6.00 24.84
CA LYS A 4 18.10 -7.18 23.98
C LYS A 4 19.24 -7.11 22.95
N SER A 5 19.65 -8.27 22.44
CA SER A 5 20.71 -8.34 21.42
C SER A 5 20.39 -9.40 20.38
N TYR A 6 20.61 -9.07 19.11
CA TYR A 6 20.34 -9.94 17.95
C TYR A 6 21.48 -9.84 16.94
N ASP A 7 21.58 -10.81 16.05
CA ASP A 7 22.40 -10.71 14.87
C ASP A 7 21.76 -9.78 13.83
N VAL A 8 20.43 -9.95 13.60
CA VAL A 8 19.67 -9.11 12.68
C VAL A 8 18.36 -8.64 13.34
N VAL A 9 18.06 -7.35 13.19
CA VAL A 9 16.77 -6.77 13.54
C VAL A 9 16.07 -6.25 12.28
N ILE A 10 14.83 -6.67 12.08
CA ILE A 10 13.95 -6.22 11.00
C ILE A 10 12.89 -5.32 11.62
N ILE A 11 12.69 -4.10 11.13
CA ILE A 11 11.76 -3.12 11.67
C ILE A 11 10.55 -3.00 10.76
N GLY A 12 9.43 -3.60 11.16
CA GLY A 12 8.20 -3.73 10.39
C GLY A 12 8.02 -5.13 9.79
N SER A 13 6.78 -5.58 9.68
CA SER A 13 6.40 -6.93 9.24
C SER A 13 5.56 -6.96 7.95
N GLY A 14 5.42 -5.80 7.26
CA GLY A 14 4.68 -5.65 6.02
C GLY A 14 5.24 -6.47 4.85
N ALA A 15 4.88 -6.13 3.61
CA ALA A 15 5.31 -6.84 2.41
C ALA A 15 6.83 -7.01 2.35
N GLY A 16 7.59 -5.97 2.65
CA GLY A 16 9.05 -6.03 2.66
C GLY A 16 9.60 -6.79 3.85
N GLY A 17 9.24 -6.39 5.08
CA GLY A 17 9.78 -7.01 6.29
C GLY A 17 9.42 -8.48 6.43
N GLY A 18 8.21 -8.88 6.04
CA GLY A 18 7.80 -10.29 6.00
C GLY A 18 8.61 -11.11 4.98
N ALA A 19 8.88 -10.53 3.79
CA ALA A 19 9.74 -11.16 2.79
C ALA A 19 11.18 -11.34 3.34
N VAL A 20 11.76 -10.29 3.93
CA VAL A 20 13.10 -10.38 4.55
C VAL A 20 13.13 -11.42 5.67
N ALA A 21 12.13 -11.43 6.55
CA ALA A 21 12.07 -12.39 7.67
C ALA A 21 12.10 -13.85 7.17
N LYS A 22 11.28 -14.15 6.14
CA LYS A 22 11.23 -15.48 5.52
C LYS A 22 12.56 -15.82 4.82
N GLU A 23 13.15 -14.88 4.08
CA GLU A 23 14.41 -15.12 3.38
C GLU A 23 15.63 -15.26 4.31
N LEU A 24 15.58 -14.68 5.51
CA LEU A 24 16.60 -14.83 6.54
C LEU A 24 16.33 -16.03 7.48
N ALA A 25 15.18 -16.70 7.36
CA ALA A 25 14.84 -17.87 8.17
C ALA A 25 15.91 -18.98 8.20
N PRO A 26 16.63 -19.29 7.09
CA PRO A 26 17.73 -20.27 7.13
C PRO A 26 18.88 -19.85 8.06
N LEU A 27 19.15 -18.56 8.24
CA LEU A 27 20.14 -18.08 9.20
C LEU A 27 19.66 -18.29 10.65
N ALA A 28 18.35 -18.07 10.91
CA ALA A 28 17.77 -18.33 12.22
C ALA A 28 17.82 -19.82 12.56
N ALA A 29 17.46 -20.70 11.62
CA ALA A 29 17.58 -22.15 11.77
C ALA A 29 19.05 -22.62 12.01
N ALA A 30 20.04 -21.86 11.51
CA ALA A 30 21.45 -22.06 11.75
C ALA A 30 21.97 -21.40 13.05
N GLY A 31 21.08 -20.93 13.94
CA GLY A 31 21.41 -20.41 15.26
C GLY A 31 21.65 -18.90 15.34
N LYS A 32 21.47 -18.12 14.26
CA LYS A 32 21.52 -16.67 14.33
C LYS A 32 20.25 -16.12 14.97
N ARG A 33 20.41 -15.14 15.85
CA ARG A 33 19.30 -14.48 16.54
C ARG A 33 18.73 -13.39 15.64
N ILE A 34 17.48 -13.57 15.19
CA ILE A 34 16.79 -12.63 14.29
C ILE A 34 15.47 -12.22 14.93
N ALA A 35 15.19 -10.91 14.97
CA ALA A 35 13.91 -10.38 15.44
C ALA A 35 13.24 -9.50 14.40
N VAL A 36 11.91 -9.55 14.36
CA VAL A 36 11.03 -8.59 13.67
C VAL A 36 10.33 -7.76 14.73
N LEU A 37 10.49 -6.43 14.68
CA LEU A 37 9.83 -5.48 15.57
C LEU A 37 8.67 -4.82 14.80
N GLU A 38 7.42 -5.18 15.16
CA GLU A 38 6.22 -4.69 14.50
C GLU A 38 5.44 -3.73 15.42
N TRP A 39 5.16 -2.55 14.92
CA TRP A 39 4.40 -1.55 15.67
C TRP A 39 2.94 -1.94 15.93
N GLY A 40 2.32 -2.65 14.99
CA GLY A 40 0.92 -3.03 15.05
C GLY A 40 0.65 -4.29 15.88
N PRO A 41 -0.64 -4.56 16.18
CA PRO A 41 -1.07 -5.74 16.89
C PRO A 41 -1.12 -6.96 15.96
N LYS A 42 -1.05 -8.16 16.56
CA LYS A 42 -1.46 -9.42 15.96
C LYS A 42 -2.87 -9.73 16.42
N LEU A 43 -3.83 -9.73 15.49
CA LEU A 43 -5.23 -10.04 15.81
C LEU A 43 -5.49 -11.53 15.63
N ALA A 44 -6.26 -12.11 16.55
CA ALA A 44 -6.84 -13.42 16.37
C ALA A 44 -7.94 -13.36 15.28
N GLU A 45 -8.24 -14.50 14.63
CA GLU A 45 -9.25 -14.56 13.54
C GLU A 45 -10.62 -14.02 13.97
N SER A 46 -11.04 -14.29 15.20
CA SER A 46 -12.30 -13.83 15.76
C SER A 46 -12.40 -12.32 15.98
N GLU A 47 -11.26 -11.60 15.93
CA GLU A 47 -11.21 -10.17 16.12
C GLU A 47 -11.43 -9.39 14.81
N TYR A 48 -11.42 -10.06 13.66
CA TYR A 48 -11.77 -9.47 12.36
C TYR A 48 -13.30 -9.36 12.22
N THR A 49 -13.88 -8.38 12.89
CA THR A 49 -15.34 -8.23 13.03
C THR A 49 -16.04 -7.73 11.77
N GLY A 50 -15.32 -7.19 10.79
CA GLY A 50 -15.89 -6.53 9.63
C GLY A 50 -16.56 -5.19 9.91
N ARG A 51 -16.55 -4.71 11.16
CA ARG A 51 -17.05 -3.38 11.54
C ARG A 51 -16.03 -2.33 11.13
N GLU A 52 -16.40 -1.48 10.17
CA GLU A 52 -15.50 -0.59 9.46
C GLU A 52 -14.65 0.30 10.39
N LEU A 53 -15.27 1.06 11.28
CA LEU A 53 -14.57 1.97 12.18
C LEU A 53 -13.74 1.25 13.25
N GLU A 54 -14.20 0.09 13.71
CA GLU A 54 -13.46 -0.74 14.66
C GLU A 54 -12.17 -1.28 14.00
N MET A 55 -12.29 -1.85 12.81
CA MET A 55 -11.16 -2.40 12.08
C MET A 55 -10.19 -1.31 11.62
N ALA A 56 -10.71 -0.16 11.20
CA ALA A 56 -9.88 0.99 10.86
C ALA A 56 -8.99 1.41 12.05
N LYS A 57 -9.55 1.51 13.25
CA LYS A 57 -8.81 1.84 14.49
C LYS A 57 -7.75 0.79 14.83
N LYS A 58 -8.04 -0.49 14.66
CA LYS A 58 -7.13 -1.59 15.01
C LYS A 58 -6.01 -1.78 14.01
N LEU A 59 -6.27 -1.61 12.70
CA LEU A 59 -5.41 -2.08 11.61
C LEU A 59 -4.70 -0.97 10.82
N TYR A 60 -5.15 0.27 10.92
CA TYR A 60 -4.59 1.38 10.14
C TYR A 60 -3.90 2.41 11.02
N VAL A 61 -2.88 3.06 10.48
CA VAL A 61 -2.32 4.28 11.06
C VAL A 61 -3.39 5.39 11.00
N ASP A 62 -3.57 6.10 12.11
CA ASP A 62 -4.57 7.16 12.28
C ASP A 62 -5.99 6.74 11.81
N SER A 63 -6.34 5.46 12.01
CA SER A 63 -7.61 4.89 11.57
C SER A 63 -7.88 5.06 10.07
N GLY A 64 -6.82 5.13 9.24
CA GLY A 64 -6.89 5.39 7.79
C GLY A 64 -7.09 6.87 7.43
N GLY A 65 -6.90 7.77 8.39
CA GLY A 65 -7.08 9.22 8.25
C GLY A 65 -5.77 10.02 8.17
N PHE A 66 -4.61 9.37 7.97
CA PHE A 66 -3.36 10.09 7.80
C PHE A 66 -3.45 11.03 6.59
N ILE A 67 -3.11 12.30 6.75
CA ILE A 67 -3.30 13.32 5.71
C ILE A 67 -2.00 14.05 5.39
N THR A 68 -1.81 14.44 4.12
CA THR A 68 -0.68 15.28 3.71
C THR A 68 -0.72 16.66 4.38
N ALA A 69 0.44 17.30 4.52
CA ALA A 69 0.57 18.62 5.15
C ALA A 69 -0.31 19.69 4.47
N GLU A 70 -0.48 19.59 3.16
CA GLU A 70 -1.33 20.45 2.35
C GLU A 70 -2.84 20.12 2.49
N ARG A 71 -3.19 19.06 3.23
CA ARG A 71 -4.57 18.56 3.44
C ARG A 71 -5.33 18.25 2.14
N THR A 72 -4.61 17.83 1.12
CA THR A 72 -5.17 17.58 -0.22
C THR A 72 -5.33 16.11 -0.54
N MET A 73 -4.69 15.22 0.24
CA MET A 73 -4.74 13.77 0.01
C MET A 73 -4.67 13.00 1.32
N THR A 74 -5.55 12.00 1.49
CA THR A 74 -5.51 11.05 2.60
C THR A 74 -4.68 9.84 2.22
N LEU A 75 -3.80 9.38 3.11
CA LEU A 75 -2.91 8.24 2.92
C LEU A 75 -3.37 7.09 3.82
N ALA A 76 -3.71 5.96 3.22
CA ALA A 76 -4.18 4.78 3.95
C ALA A 76 -3.12 3.68 3.93
N PHE A 77 -2.59 3.30 5.09
CA PHE A 77 -1.62 2.21 5.24
C PHE A 77 -1.79 1.49 6.57
N GLY A 78 -1.44 0.19 6.55
CA GLY A 78 -1.68 -0.72 7.67
C GLY A 78 -0.64 -0.61 8.78
N ARG A 79 -1.11 -0.88 10.00
CA ARG A 79 -0.33 -1.06 11.21
C ARG A 79 -0.83 -2.32 11.91
N ALA A 80 -0.23 -3.46 11.56
CA ALA A 80 -0.60 -4.77 12.07
C ALA A 80 0.53 -5.78 11.82
N TYR A 81 0.54 -6.91 12.52
CA TYR A 81 1.33 -8.08 12.15
C TYR A 81 1.01 -8.49 10.71
N GLY A 82 1.93 -8.20 9.79
CA GLY A 82 1.74 -8.28 8.34
C GLY A 82 1.56 -6.93 7.63
N GLY A 83 1.56 -5.81 8.36
CA GLY A 83 1.46 -4.45 7.81
C GLY A 83 0.27 -4.27 6.89
N SER A 84 0.45 -3.51 5.80
CA SER A 84 -0.61 -3.25 4.82
C SER A 84 -1.10 -4.50 4.07
N THR A 85 -0.36 -5.64 4.11
CA THR A 85 -0.83 -6.90 3.48
C THR A 85 -2.03 -7.51 4.20
N VAL A 86 -2.37 -7.03 5.40
CA VAL A 86 -3.59 -7.41 6.13
C VAL A 86 -4.83 -6.70 5.60
N VAL A 87 -4.67 -5.48 5.09
CA VAL A 87 -5.78 -4.57 4.75
C VAL A 87 -5.87 -4.20 3.26
N TYR A 88 -5.13 -4.87 2.39
CA TYR A 88 -5.20 -4.68 0.94
C TYR A 88 -6.17 -5.67 0.27
N THR A 89 -6.44 -5.50 -1.01
CA THR A 89 -7.32 -6.39 -1.78
C THR A 89 -6.59 -7.57 -2.42
N GLY A 90 -5.26 -7.55 -2.45
CA GLY A 90 -4.46 -8.66 -2.92
C GLY A 90 -4.26 -8.72 -4.44
N THR A 91 -4.53 -7.64 -5.16
CA THR A 91 -4.27 -7.54 -6.60
C THR A 91 -2.78 -7.64 -6.89
N SER A 92 -2.38 -8.57 -7.74
CA SER A 92 -0.99 -9.03 -7.89
C SER A 92 -0.55 -8.90 -9.34
N LEU A 93 0.32 -7.95 -9.64
CA LEU A 93 0.89 -7.74 -10.96
C LEU A 93 2.43 -7.76 -10.91
N ILE A 94 3.06 -8.20 -11.99
CA ILE A 94 4.50 -8.06 -12.19
C ILE A 94 4.77 -6.70 -12.80
N ILE A 95 5.72 -5.97 -12.23
CA ILE A 95 6.11 -4.65 -12.73
C ILE A 95 6.55 -4.72 -14.20
N PRO A 96 6.10 -3.79 -15.06
CA PRO A 96 6.53 -3.76 -16.46
C PRO A 96 8.05 -3.56 -16.61
N ARG A 97 8.64 -4.22 -17.61
CA ARG A 97 10.08 -4.07 -17.93
C ARG A 97 10.43 -2.59 -18.11
N ALA A 98 9.65 -1.86 -18.92
CA ALA A 98 9.87 -0.46 -19.20
C ALA A 98 9.90 0.41 -17.94
N THR A 99 9.15 0.05 -16.90
CA THR A 99 9.15 0.79 -15.63
C THR A 99 10.46 0.62 -14.88
N ILE A 100 11.01 -0.60 -14.79
CA ILE A 100 12.32 -0.86 -14.19
C ILE A 100 13.43 -0.14 -14.95
N GLU A 101 13.39 -0.18 -16.29
CA GLU A 101 14.35 0.49 -17.15
C GLU A 101 14.32 2.03 -16.97
N LYS A 102 13.12 2.62 -16.84
CA LYS A 102 12.94 4.05 -16.51
C LYS A 102 13.57 4.44 -15.17
N TRP A 103 13.66 3.53 -14.21
CA TRP A 103 14.24 3.82 -12.89
C TRP A 103 15.75 4.05 -12.93
N ARG A 104 16.45 3.51 -13.94
CA ARG A 104 17.89 3.69 -14.17
C ARG A 104 18.76 3.41 -12.94
N VAL A 105 18.41 2.39 -12.17
CA VAL A 105 19.16 1.96 -10.99
C VAL A 105 20.25 0.98 -11.40
N PRO A 106 21.55 1.31 -11.25
CA PRO A 106 22.63 0.40 -11.61
C PRO A 106 22.54 -0.92 -10.83
N GLY A 107 22.59 -2.04 -11.53
CA GLY A 107 22.53 -3.36 -10.92
C GLY A 107 21.12 -3.84 -10.55
N LEU A 108 20.09 -3.09 -10.90
CA LEU A 108 18.70 -3.54 -10.85
C LEU A 108 18.27 -4.03 -12.24
N ASP A 109 18.01 -5.34 -12.34
CA ASP A 109 17.60 -6.00 -13.57
C ASP A 109 16.13 -6.46 -13.47
N TRP A 110 15.36 -6.25 -14.56
CA TRP A 110 13.96 -6.65 -14.60
C TRP A 110 13.77 -8.16 -14.53
N GLU A 111 14.63 -8.95 -15.16
CA GLU A 111 14.51 -10.42 -15.17
C GLU A 111 14.62 -10.98 -13.74
N ASP A 112 15.55 -10.44 -12.93
CA ASP A 112 15.67 -10.82 -11.52
C ASP A 112 14.43 -10.41 -10.71
N VAL A 113 13.95 -9.16 -10.87
CA VAL A 113 12.74 -8.70 -10.19
C VAL A 113 11.52 -9.50 -10.61
N ALA A 114 11.34 -9.79 -11.89
CA ALA A 114 10.22 -10.56 -12.42
C ALA A 114 10.25 -12.03 -11.96
N ARG A 115 11.44 -12.65 -11.94
CA ARG A 115 11.65 -14.01 -11.43
C ARG A 115 11.22 -14.13 -9.96
N ARG A 116 11.67 -13.18 -9.11
CA ARG A 116 11.30 -13.11 -7.68
C ARG A 116 9.80 -12.84 -7.52
N SER A 117 9.25 -11.92 -8.31
CA SER A 117 7.82 -11.63 -8.32
C SER A 117 6.99 -12.88 -8.60
N ARG A 118 7.35 -13.69 -9.61
CA ARG A 118 6.68 -14.95 -9.92
C ARG A 118 6.77 -15.95 -8.76
N ALA A 119 7.91 -16.03 -8.09
CA ALA A 119 8.08 -16.89 -6.91
C ALA A 119 7.13 -16.49 -5.78
N TYR A 120 7.03 -15.17 -5.46
CA TYR A 120 6.07 -14.69 -4.45
C TYR A 120 4.62 -14.82 -4.89
N MET A 121 4.30 -14.65 -6.16
CA MET A 121 2.95 -14.91 -6.67
C MET A 121 2.56 -16.39 -6.45
N ALA A 122 3.45 -17.32 -6.77
CA ALA A 122 3.21 -18.77 -6.54
C ALA A 122 3.08 -19.07 -5.03
N GLU A 123 3.99 -18.54 -4.21
CA GLU A 123 3.99 -18.74 -2.76
C GLU A 123 2.71 -18.21 -2.08
N ASN A 124 2.22 -17.07 -2.53
CA ASN A 124 1.03 -16.40 -2.03
C ASN A 124 -0.28 -16.90 -2.68
N ASN A 125 -0.23 -18.02 -3.42
CA ASN A 125 -1.39 -18.59 -4.09
C ASN A 125 -2.13 -17.58 -4.98
N VAL A 126 -1.40 -16.82 -5.78
CA VAL A 126 -1.96 -15.85 -6.71
C VAL A 126 -2.56 -16.56 -7.91
N HIS A 127 -3.85 -16.30 -8.20
CA HIS A 127 -4.57 -16.86 -9.32
C HIS A 127 -5.72 -15.94 -9.78
N LEU A 128 -6.28 -16.19 -10.95
CA LEU A 128 -7.52 -15.56 -11.39
C LEU A 128 -8.68 -16.18 -10.60
N LEU A 129 -9.63 -15.35 -10.21
CA LEU A 129 -10.84 -15.82 -9.52
C LEU A 129 -11.83 -16.42 -10.51
N ASP A 130 -12.57 -17.43 -10.05
CA ASP A 130 -13.66 -18.01 -10.81
C ASP A 130 -14.85 -17.02 -10.93
N ASP A 131 -15.66 -17.17 -11.95
CA ASP A 131 -16.81 -16.29 -12.21
C ASP A 131 -17.76 -16.16 -11.03
N GLU A 132 -17.96 -17.21 -10.25
CA GLU A 132 -18.83 -17.22 -9.07
C GLU A 132 -18.31 -16.28 -7.95
N GLN A 133 -17.03 -16.01 -7.93
CA GLN A 133 -16.38 -15.11 -6.95
C GLN A 133 -16.42 -13.63 -7.39
N LEU A 134 -16.79 -13.36 -8.64
CA LEU A 134 -16.91 -12.01 -9.19
C LEU A 134 -18.28 -11.43 -8.84
N ASN A 135 -18.28 -10.22 -8.27
CA ASN A 135 -19.53 -9.50 -8.01
C ASN A 135 -20.02 -8.74 -9.26
N GLU A 136 -21.26 -8.23 -9.19
CA GLU A 136 -21.86 -7.51 -10.30
C GLU A 136 -21.11 -6.20 -10.64
N ASN A 137 -20.54 -5.51 -9.67
CA ASN A 137 -19.69 -4.33 -9.90
C ASN A 137 -18.53 -4.65 -10.86
N ASN A 138 -17.85 -5.79 -10.64
CA ASN A 138 -16.75 -6.23 -11.49
C ASN A 138 -17.22 -6.52 -12.93
N ARG A 139 -18.33 -7.24 -13.09
CA ARG A 139 -18.88 -7.60 -14.41
C ARG A 139 -19.37 -6.39 -15.18
N LEU A 140 -20.04 -5.45 -14.53
CA LEU A 140 -20.50 -4.20 -15.14
C LEU A 140 -19.33 -3.34 -15.62
N PHE A 141 -18.23 -3.29 -14.85
CA PHE A 141 -17.01 -2.58 -15.25
C PHE A 141 -16.40 -3.19 -16.51
N ALA A 142 -16.21 -4.52 -16.53
CA ALA A 142 -15.65 -5.21 -17.69
C ALA A 142 -16.54 -4.99 -18.94
N ALA A 143 -17.87 -5.22 -18.81
CA ALA A 143 -18.81 -5.01 -19.91
C ALA A 143 -18.83 -3.55 -20.40
N GLY A 144 -18.72 -2.58 -19.50
CA GLY A 144 -18.64 -1.16 -19.87
C GLY A 144 -17.37 -0.83 -20.64
N CYS A 145 -16.21 -1.36 -20.22
CA CYS A 145 -14.94 -1.21 -20.94
C CYS A 145 -14.99 -1.86 -22.33
N GLU A 146 -15.48 -3.10 -22.42
CA GLU A 146 -15.59 -3.84 -23.68
C GLU A 146 -16.47 -3.11 -24.71
N LYS A 147 -17.64 -2.59 -24.32
CA LYS A 147 -18.51 -1.80 -25.17
C LYS A 147 -17.84 -0.54 -25.74
N LEU A 148 -16.87 0.02 -25.01
CA LEU A 148 -16.12 1.19 -25.42
C LEU A 148 -14.81 0.86 -26.15
N GLY A 149 -14.49 -0.43 -26.32
CA GLY A 149 -13.22 -0.88 -26.91
C GLY A 149 -12.01 -0.60 -26.01
N TYR A 150 -12.19 -0.44 -24.71
CA TYR A 150 -11.09 -0.25 -23.77
C TYR A 150 -10.51 -1.61 -23.34
N ARG A 151 -9.18 -1.69 -23.27
CA ARG A 151 -8.52 -2.90 -22.75
C ARG A 151 -8.84 -3.09 -21.28
N VAL A 152 -9.39 -4.25 -20.95
CA VAL A 152 -9.75 -4.64 -19.58
C VAL A 152 -9.26 -6.06 -19.32
N GLU A 153 -8.70 -6.27 -18.14
CA GLU A 153 -8.17 -7.57 -17.73
C GLU A 153 -8.57 -7.89 -16.29
N GLN A 154 -8.62 -9.18 -15.98
CA GLN A 154 -8.86 -9.63 -14.61
C GLN A 154 -7.55 -9.61 -13.82
N PHE A 155 -7.61 -9.08 -12.59
CA PHE A 155 -6.48 -9.18 -11.65
C PHE A 155 -6.26 -10.60 -11.17
N PRO A 156 -5.03 -11.11 -11.17
CA PRO A 156 -4.66 -12.22 -10.32
C PRO A 156 -4.66 -11.79 -8.84
N ILE A 157 -5.25 -12.61 -7.96
CA ILE A 157 -5.51 -12.29 -6.54
C ILE A 157 -4.85 -13.32 -5.64
N ASN A 158 -4.21 -12.90 -4.54
CA ASN A 158 -3.56 -13.76 -3.57
C ASN A 158 -4.53 -14.22 -2.45
N VAL A 159 -5.36 -15.16 -2.77
CA VAL A 159 -6.34 -15.75 -1.83
C VAL A 159 -6.30 -17.27 -1.88
N LYS A 160 -6.74 -17.92 -0.78
CA LYS A 160 -6.96 -19.36 -0.72
C LYS A 160 -8.29 -19.62 -0.04
N GLY A 161 -9.25 -20.23 -0.76
CA GLY A 161 -10.58 -20.50 -0.23
C GLY A 161 -11.40 -19.24 0.07
N CYS A 162 -11.38 -18.23 -0.83
CA CYS A 162 -12.13 -17.00 -0.67
C CYS A 162 -13.65 -17.26 -0.57
N LYS A 163 -14.28 -16.71 0.48
CA LYS A 163 -15.73 -16.83 0.72
C LYS A 163 -16.54 -15.66 0.16
N GLY A 164 -15.92 -14.73 -0.57
CA GLY A 164 -16.60 -13.59 -1.16
C GLY A 164 -17.21 -12.60 -0.16
N SER A 165 -16.66 -12.48 1.05
CA SER A 165 -17.20 -11.57 2.08
C SER A 165 -16.99 -10.08 1.78
N SER A 166 -16.20 -9.74 0.77
CA SER A 166 -15.86 -8.36 0.37
C SER A 166 -15.13 -7.52 1.44
N LEU A 167 -14.72 -8.11 2.56
CA LEU A 167 -14.12 -7.42 3.71
C LEU A 167 -12.58 -7.25 3.61
N CYS A 168 -12.00 -7.33 2.42
CA CYS A 168 -10.55 -7.37 2.23
C CYS A 168 -9.80 -6.19 2.88
N ASN A 169 -10.35 -4.97 2.81
CA ASN A 169 -9.72 -3.78 3.39
C ASN A 169 -9.90 -3.66 4.92
N LEU A 170 -10.66 -4.55 5.54
CA LEU A 170 -10.87 -4.59 7.01
C LEU A 170 -10.21 -5.80 7.67
N GLY A 171 -9.26 -6.45 6.96
CA GLY A 171 -8.77 -7.77 7.32
C GLY A 171 -9.73 -8.86 6.85
N CYS A 172 -9.25 -10.08 6.70
CA CYS A 172 -10.05 -11.17 6.16
C CYS A 172 -10.55 -12.09 7.28
N PRO A 173 -11.85 -12.05 7.67
CA PRO A 173 -12.38 -12.89 8.75
C PRO A 173 -12.42 -14.39 8.38
N ASN A 174 -12.24 -14.71 7.10
CA ASN A 174 -12.27 -16.09 6.59
C ASN A 174 -10.87 -16.70 6.40
N ALA A 175 -9.81 -16.05 6.88
CA ALA A 175 -8.43 -16.50 6.71
C ALA A 175 -7.99 -16.73 5.25
N ALA A 176 -8.74 -16.23 4.27
CA ALA A 176 -8.49 -16.52 2.86
C ALA A 176 -7.33 -15.72 2.26
N LYS A 177 -7.11 -14.48 2.69
CA LYS A 177 -6.06 -13.61 2.15
C LYS A 177 -4.67 -14.11 2.50
N GLN A 178 -3.80 -14.26 1.50
CA GLN A 178 -2.44 -14.79 1.65
C GLN A 178 -1.41 -13.65 1.76
N GLY A 179 -1.59 -12.78 2.77
CA GLY A 179 -0.61 -11.74 3.11
C GLY A 179 0.56 -12.29 3.93
N THR A 180 1.55 -11.44 4.26
CA THR A 180 2.75 -11.85 5.00
C THR A 180 2.44 -12.49 6.35
N HIS A 181 1.38 -12.04 7.02
CA HIS A 181 0.89 -12.58 8.29
C HIS A 181 0.45 -14.06 8.22
N ARG A 182 0.20 -14.59 7.02
CA ARG A 182 -0.23 -15.98 6.81
C ARG A 182 0.79 -16.84 6.09
N VAL A 183 1.67 -16.22 5.32
CA VAL A 183 2.60 -16.96 4.46
C VAL A 183 4.03 -16.83 4.95
N GLN A 184 4.59 -15.62 4.95
CA GLN A 184 6.02 -15.42 5.20
C GLN A 184 6.36 -15.44 6.70
N LEU A 185 5.61 -14.71 7.51
CA LEU A 185 5.90 -14.58 8.95
C LEU A 185 5.77 -15.90 9.70
N PRO A 186 4.70 -16.71 9.52
CA PRO A 186 4.62 -18.01 10.20
C PRO A 186 5.77 -18.96 9.83
N ARG A 187 6.27 -18.91 8.59
CA ARG A 187 7.46 -19.70 8.18
C ARG A 187 8.73 -19.20 8.86
N ALA A 188 8.87 -17.89 9.00
CA ALA A 188 10.01 -17.29 9.67
C ALA A 188 9.99 -17.65 11.19
N GLU A 189 8.82 -17.54 11.85
CA GLU A 189 8.63 -17.92 13.25
C GLU A 189 8.95 -19.40 13.47
N ALA A 190 8.47 -20.29 12.59
CA ALA A 190 8.76 -21.73 12.65
C ALA A 190 10.27 -22.06 12.53
N ALA A 191 11.05 -21.19 11.89
CA ALA A 191 12.50 -21.31 11.78
C ALA A 191 13.28 -20.62 12.92
N GLY A 192 12.59 -20.04 13.90
CA GLY A 192 13.20 -19.40 15.07
C GLY A 192 13.37 -17.88 14.99
N VAL A 193 12.77 -17.20 14.00
CA VAL A 193 12.71 -15.73 13.98
C VAL A 193 11.70 -15.26 15.05
N GLU A 194 12.13 -14.41 15.97
CA GLU A 194 11.27 -13.83 16.99
C GLU A 194 10.48 -12.65 16.42
N VAL A 195 9.14 -12.67 16.49
CA VAL A 195 8.30 -11.56 16.08
C VAL A 195 7.69 -10.87 17.30
N VAL A 196 8.00 -9.59 17.46
CA VAL A 196 7.58 -8.76 18.60
C VAL A 196 6.57 -7.73 18.08
N THR A 197 5.31 -7.95 18.37
CA THR A 197 4.21 -7.06 18.02
C THR A 197 4.01 -5.95 19.06
N ASN A 198 3.21 -4.92 18.72
CA ASN A 198 2.97 -3.77 19.59
C ASN A 198 4.28 -3.06 20.02
N CYS A 199 5.32 -3.16 19.18
CA CYS A 199 6.67 -2.68 19.42
C CYS A 199 7.04 -1.58 18.42
N LYS A 200 6.92 -0.33 18.82
CA LYS A 200 7.30 0.82 17.99
C LYS A 200 8.78 1.12 18.14
N VAL A 201 9.53 1.10 17.04
CA VAL A 201 10.91 1.57 17.02
C VAL A 201 10.90 3.10 16.88
N GLU A 202 11.48 3.78 17.88
CA GLU A 202 11.45 5.23 17.96
C GLU A 202 12.64 5.89 17.25
N ARG A 203 13.84 5.31 17.35
CA ARG A 203 15.06 5.83 16.72
C ARG A 203 16.14 4.75 16.59
N LEU A 204 17.08 4.97 15.67
CA LEU A 204 18.29 4.17 15.53
C LEU A 204 19.48 4.86 16.18
N GLY A 205 20.44 4.06 16.63
CA GLY A 205 21.80 4.43 16.99
C GLY A 205 22.81 3.65 16.14
N ASP A 206 24.07 3.62 16.57
CA ASP A 206 25.07 2.78 15.92
C ASP A 206 24.83 1.31 16.31
N ARG A 207 24.40 0.52 15.33
CA ARG A 207 24.04 -0.90 15.49
C ARG A 207 23.05 -1.16 16.65
N GLU A 208 22.18 -0.22 16.91
CA GLU A 208 21.11 -0.37 17.91
C GLU A 208 19.84 0.38 17.52
N CYS A 209 18.73 0.01 18.12
CA CYS A 209 17.51 0.81 18.08
C CYS A 209 16.88 0.93 19.49
N ILE A 210 16.13 2.01 19.68
CA ILE A 210 15.28 2.21 20.85
C ILE A 210 13.85 1.91 20.45
N ALA A 211 13.21 1.02 21.17
CA ALA A 211 11.85 0.57 20.90
C ALA A 211 10.99 0.64 22.17
N THR A 212 9.69 0.86 21.97
CA THR A 212 8.69 0.88 23.02
C THR A 212 7.62 -0.16 22.76
N VAL A 213 7.40 -1.07 23.69
CA VAL A 213 6.29 -2.03 23.68
C VAL A 213 5.13 -1.44 24.46
N ARG A 214 3.94 -1.43 23.87
CA ARG A 214 2.70 -0.98 24.49
C ARG A 214 1.59 -2.01 24.29
N ASN A 215 0.78 -2.26 25.31
CA ASN A 215 -0.40 -3.09 25.16
C ASN A 215 -1.58 -2.22 24.70
N PRO A 216 -2.15 -2.44 23.50
CA PRO A 216 -3.29 -1.66 23.02
C PRO A 216 -4.64 -2.09 23.63
N GLY A 217 -4.68 -3.16 24.44
CA GLY A 217 -5.92 -3.70 25.03
C GLY A 217 -6.74 -4.57 24.06
N PHE A 218 -6.17 -4.98 22.92
CA PHE A 218 -6.74 -5.91 21.93
C PHE A 218 -5.62 -6.61 21.16
N GLY A 219 -5.94 -7.71 20.49
CA GLY A 219 -4.97 -8.56 19.82
C GLY A 219 -4.19 -9.45 20.80
N GLU A 220 -3.30 -10.26 20.24
CA GLU A 220 -2.41 -11.12 21.02
C GLU A 220 -1.40 -10.28 21.83
N PRO A 221 -1.01 -10.73 23.04
CA PRO A 221 0.06 -10.07 23.78
C PRO A 221 1.36 -10.03 22.98
N SER A 222 2.16 -8.98 23.19
CA SER A 222 3.52 -8.94 22.66
C SER A 222 4.39 -10.04 23.29
N ALA A 223 5.36 -10.54 22.53
CA ALA A 223 6.38 -11.46 23.07
C ALA A 223 7.26 -10.80 24.16
N TRP A 224 7.28 -9.47 24.21
CA TRP A 224 8.00 -8.71 25.24
C TRP A 224 7.02 -7.99 26.16
N GLU A 225 7.41 -7.86 27.44
CA GLU A 225 6.67 -7.07 28.41
C GLU A 225 6.59 -5.58 28.00
N PRO A 226 5.51 -4.87 28.31
CA PRO A 226 5.42 -3.43 28.09
C PRO A 226 6.60 -2.65 28.70
N GLY A 227 7.11 -1.65 28.00
CA GLY A 227 8.22 -0.82 28.44
C GLY A 227 9.16 -0.41 27.32
N GLU A 228 10.25 0.26 27.68
CA GLU A 228 11.29 0.71 26.76
C GLU A 228 12.44 -0.30 26.69
N TYR A 229 12.95 -0.46 25.47
CA TYR A 229 14.01 -1.41 25.14
C TYR A 229 15.12 -0.73 24.33
N ARG A 230 16.37 -1.06 24.68
CA ARG A 230 17.52 -0.89 23.82
C ARG A 230 17.80 -2.23 23.14
N VAL A 231 17.74 -2.26 21.82
CA VAL A 231 17.94 -3.47 21.03
C VAL A 231 19.18 -3.31 20.18
N ARG A 232 20.22 -4.05 20.50
CA ARG A 232 21.48 -4.09 19.73
C ARG A 232 21.38 -5.11 18.61
N ALA A 233 21.91 -4.78 17.43
CA ALA A 233 21.92 -5.67 16.29
C ALA A 233 23.18 -5.48 15.44
N LYS A 234 23.76 -6.56 14.94
CA LYS A 234 24.91 -6.49 14.01
C LYS A 234 24.50 -5.94 12.66
N ALA A 235 23.26 -6.24 12.20
CA ALA A 235 22.63 -5.65 11.03
C ALA A 235 21.18 -5.24 11.33
N ILE A 236 20.73 -4.14 10.74
CA ILE A 236 19.36 -3.62 10.87
C ILE A 236 18.76 -3.48 9.48
N VAL A 237 17.54 -4.01 9.30
CA VAL A 237 16.74 -3.87 8.07
C VAL A 237 15.50 -3.06 8.40
N VAL A 238 15.40 -1.86 7.86
CA VAL A 238 14.23 -0.98 8.04
C VAL A 238 13.19 -1.31 6.98
N ALA A 239 11.99 -1.68 7.41
CA ALA A 239 10.85 -2.05 6.58
C ALA A 239 9.54 -1.44 7.11
N ALA A 240 9.60 -0.18 7.56
CA ALA A 240 8.52 0.54 8.24
C ALA A 240 7.60 1.35 7.30
N SER A 241 7.60 1.05 6.00
CA SER A 241 6.83 1.69 4.92
C SER A 241 7.45 2.99 4.36
N ALA A 242 6.87 3.47 3.23
CA ALA A 242 7.31 4.72 2.59
C ALA A 242 7.11 5.99 3.46
N VAL A 243 6.36 5.89 4.55
CA VAL A 243 6.21 6.98 5.53
C VAL A 243 7.09 6.75 6.75
N GLY A 244 7.04 5.55 7.30
CA GLY A 244 7.75 5.22 8.55
C GLY A 244 9.26 5.10 8.39
N SER A 245 9.76 4.48 7.30
CA SER A 245 11.19 4.27 7.09
C SER A 245 11.98 5.59 6.93
N PRO A 246 11.60 6.50 6.02
CA PRO A 246 12.29 7.78 5.94
C PRO A 246 12.16 8.61 7.22
N ALA A 247 10.99 8.61 7.88
CA ALA A 247 10.82 9.32 9.14
C ALA A 247 11.72 8.74 10.25
N LEU A 248 11.83 7.41 10.35
CA LEU A 248 12.74 6.75 11.29
C LEU A 248 14.20 7.17 11.05
N LEU A 249 14.65 7.14 9.80
CA LEU A 249 16.02 7.49 9.44
C LEU A 249 16.30 8.99 9.69
N LEU A 250 15.35 9.88 9.38
CA LEU A 250 15.46 11.33 9.60
C LEU A 250 15.65 11.68 11.09
N ARG A 251 14.84 11.06 11.98
CA ARG A 251 14.96 11.32 13.44
C ARG A 251 16.14 10.62 14.10
N SER A 252 16.77 9.66 13.41
CA SER A 252 17.87 8.85 13.95
C SER A 252 19.24 9.48 13.84
N ARG A 253 19.40 10.59 13.12
CA ARG A 253 20.68 11.32 12.96
C ARG A 253 21.83 10.41 12.53
N LEU A 254 21.66 9.78 11.34
CA LEU A 254 22.68 8.91 10.77
C LEU A 254 24.05 9.62 10.64
N PRO A 255 25.18 8.88 10.72
CA PRO A 255 26.53 9.47 10.65
C PRO A 255 26.91 9.94 9.23
N VAL A 256 25.99 9.89 8.28
CA VAL A 256 26.17 10.21 6.86
C VAL A 256 25.15 11.24 6.41
N ARG A 257 25.52 12.05 5.45
CA ARG A 257 24.62 13.00 4.80
C ARG A 257 23.99 12.33 3.58
N LEU A 258 22.65 12.24 3.58
CA LEU A 258 21.84 11.65 2.50
C LEU A 258 20.82 12.69 2.01
N PRO A 259 21.18 13.54 1.03
CA PRO A 259 20.30 14.63 0.55
C PRO A 259 18.96 14.16 0.01
N ALA A 260 18.87 12.92 -0.50
CA ALA A 260 17.66 12.31 -1.01
C ALA A 260 16.73 11.72 0.08
N LEU A 261 17.20 11.63 1.34
CA LEU A 261 16.39 11.03 2.41
C LEU A 261 15.10 11.82 2.65
N GLY A 262 14.00 11.11 2.65
CA GLY A 262 12.65 11.63 2.73
C GLY A 262 12.08 12.14 1.40
N ARG A 263 12.88 12.43 0.39
CA ARG A 263 12.48 13.01 -0.89
C ARG A 263 11.98 11.97 -1.89
N TYR A 264 11.39 12.44 -3.00
CA TYR A 264 10.90 11.61 -4.11
C TYR A 264 9.77 10.65 -3.70
N PHE A 265 8.93 11.09 -2.79
CA PHE A 265 7.72 10.36 -2.42
C PHE A 265 6.73 10.35 -3.59
N THR A 266 6.16 9.18 -3.91
CA THR A 266 5.10 8.97 -4.89
C THR A 266 3.95 8.19 -4.26
N ALA A 267 2.74 8.30 -4.80
CA ALA A 267 1.57 7.84 -4.08
C ALA A 267 0.45 7.24 -4.93
N HIS A 268 0.47 7.27 -6.26
CA HIS A 268 -0.71 6.98 -7.07
C HIS A 268 -1.97 7.70 -6.53
N PRO A 269 -2.11 9.03 -6.70
CA PRO A 269 -3.32 9.72 -6.28
C PRO A 269 -4.57 9.08 -6.86
N ALA A 270 -5.55 8.81 -6.01
CA ALA A 270 -6.71 8.02 -6.35
C ALA A 270 -8.02 8.75 -6.07
N LEU A 271 -8.99 8.56 -6.94
CA LEU A 271 -10.38 8.99 -6.82
C LEU A 271 -11.30 7.78 -6.89
N ILE A 272 -12.43 7.85 -6.20
CA ILE A 272 -13.48 6.84 -6.28
C ILE A 272 -14.71 7.52 -6.90
N LEU A 273 -15.05 7.14 -8.12
CA LEU A 273 -16.30 7.57 -8.73
C LEU A 273 -17.38 6.52 -8.49
N VAL A 274 -18.63 6.98 -8.45
CA VAL A 274 -19.81 6.13 -8.20
C VAL A 274 -20.79 6.29 -9.34
N GLY A 275 -21.15 5.16 -9.97
CA GLY A 275 -22.26 5.06 -10.92
C GLY A 275 -23.50 4.51 -10.22
N GLU A 276 -24.63 5.23 -10.27
CA GLU A 276 -25.91 4.79 -9.73
C GLU A 276 -26.73 4.08 -10.81
N HIS A 277 -27.10 2.82 -10.56
CA HIS A 277 -27.94 2.02 -11.48
C HIS A 277 -29.42 2.15 -11.17
N PRO A 278 -30.31 2.00 -12.17
CA PRO A 278 -31.76 2.07 -11.97
C PRO A 278 -32.31 0.89 -11.13
N ARG A 279 -31.54 -0.20 -11.01
CA ARG A 279 -31.87 -1.39 -10.24
C ARG A 279 -30.82 -1.69 -9.17
N PRO A 280 -31.13 -2.47 -8.14
CA PRO A 280 -30.10 -2.98 -7.22
C PRO A 280 -29.08 -3.85 -7.97
N ILE A 281 -27.81 -3.69 -7.60
CA ILE A 281 -26.68 -4.52 -8.03
C ILE A 281 -26.05 -5.17 -6.78
N ARG A 282 -25.61 -6.42 -6.90
CA ARG A 282 -25.13 -7.20 -5.76
C ARG A 282 -23.63 -7.02 -5.54
N SER A 283 -23.19 -5.77 -5.30
CA SER A 283 -21.77 -5.42 -5.22
C SER A 283 -21.10 -5.74 -3.87
N PHE A 284 -21.86 -6.14 -2.85
CA PHE A 284 -21.35 -6.48 -1.53
C PHE A 284 -20.88 -7.93 -1.39
N TYR A 285 -21.04 -8.73 -2.41
CA TYR A 285 -20.62 -10.13 -2.46
C TYR A 285 -19.45 -10.28 -3.44
N GLY A 286 -18.71 -11.38 -3.32
CA GLY A 286 -17.57 -11.66 -4.16
C GLY A 286 -16.35 -10.84 -3.75
N HIS A 287 -15.30 -10.93 -4.56
CA HIS A 287 -14.10 -10.16 -4.34
C HIS A 287 -14.32 -8.69 -4.76
N PRO A 288 -13.90 -7.69 -3.94
CA PRO A 288 -14.26 -6.28 -4.19
C PRO A 288 -13.47 -5.62 -5.32
N LYS A 289 -12.37 -6.23 -5.79
CA LYS A 289 -11.48 -5.66 -6.80
C LYS A 289 -10.91 -6.77 -7.68
N SER A 290 -11.53 -7.02 -8.83
CA SER A 290 -11.16 -8.15 -9.69
C SER A 290 -10.82 -7.78 -11.13
N PHE A 291 -11.05 -6.54 -11.58
CA PHE A 291 -10.71 -6.07 -12.92
C PHE A 291 -9.97 -4.75 -12.89
N TYR A 292 -9.15 -4.53 -13.91
CA TYR A 292 -8.48 -3.26 -14.20
C TYR A 292 -8.51 -2.95 -15.69
N CYS A 293 -8.37 -1.66 -16.00
CA CYS A 293 -8.22 -1.14 -17.34
C CYS A 293 -6.97 -0.27 -17.36
N ASP A 294 -5.96 -0.69 -18.11
CA ASP A 294 -4.69 0.01 -18.31
C ASP A 294 -4.61 0.69 -19.68
N HIS A 295 -5.73 0.75 -20.40
CA HIS A 295 -5.87 1.34 -21.72
C HIS A 295 -5.27 2.76 -21.81
N PHE A 296 -5.35 3.52 -20.73
CA PHE A 296 -4.94 4.91 -20.63
C PHE A 296 -3.57 5.13 -19.95
N ALA A 297 -2.91 4.05 -19.53
CA ALA A 297 -1.67 4.17 -18.76
C ALA A 297 -0.56 4.89 -19.50
N ALA A 298 -0.36 4.56 -20.77
CA ALA A 298 0.69 5.15 -21.61
C ALA A 298 0.33 6.53 -22.17
N SER A 299 -0.94 6.78 -22.54
CA SER A 299 -1.39 8.02 -23.18
C SER A 299 -1.73 9.12 -22.17
N ASP A 300 -2.43 8.77 -21.09
CA ASP A 300 -3.04 9.73 -20.18
C ASP A 300 -2.53 9.62 -18.73
N GLY A 301 -1.70 8.61 -18.43
CA GLY A 301 -1.04 8.43 -17.15
C GLY A 301 -1.99 8.03 -16.00
N PHE A 302 -2.93 7.12 -16.26
CA PHE A 302 -3.79 6.56 -15.22
C PHE A 302 -4.24 5.13 -15.52
N LEU A 303 -4.63 4.42 -14.45
CA LEU A 303 -5.33 3.14 -14.52
C LEU A 303 -6.71 3.27 -13.86
N LEU A 304 -7.63 2.42 -14.29
CA LEU A 304 -8.94 2.27 -13.65
C LEU A 304 -9.06 0.87 -13.09
N GLU A 305 -9.61 0.76 -11.88
CA GLU A 305 -9.77 -0.52 -11.19
C GLU A 305 -11.19 -0.63 -10.62
N THR A 306 -11.70 -1.84 -10.57
CA THR A 306 -12.92 -2.07 -9.79
C THR A 306 -12.64 -1.91 -8.31
N CYS A 307 -13.61 -1.42 -7.56
CA CYS A 307 -13.57 -1.39 -6.10
C CYS A 307 -14.98 -1.45 -5.53
N MET A 308 -15.08 -1.88 -4.30
CA MET A 308 -16.30 -1.74 -3.50
C MET A 308 -15.90 -1.38 -2.09
N TYR A 309 -16.44 -0.28 -1.59
CA TYR A 309 -16.15 0.22 -0.27
C TYR A 309 -17.36 0.11 0.66
N PHE A 310 -17.08 0.20 1.96
CA PHE A 310 -18.05 0.10 3.04
C PHE A 310 -18.83 1.41 3.21
N PRO A 311 -19.92 1.41 3.99
CA PRO A 311 -20.80 2.57 4.13
C PRO A 311 -20.09 3.85 4.55
N PHE A 312 -19.14 3.81 5.49
CA PHE A 312 -18.43 5.01 5.96
C PHE A 312 -17.53 5.61 4.86
N VAL A 313 -16.71 4.79 4.20
CA VAL A 313 -15.87 5.27 3.08
C VAL A 313 -16.73 5.77 1.93
N THR A 314 -17.83 5.08 1.61
CA THR A 314 -18.77 5.49 0.56
C THR A 314 -19.40 6.84 0.91
N ALA A 315 -19.89 7.01 2.13
CA ALA A 315 -20.48 8.27 2.60
C ALA A 315 -19.49 9.45 2.51
N LYS A 316 -18.22 9.20 2.86
CA LYS A 316 -17.16 10.23 2.76
C LYS A 316 -16.88 10.66 1.31
N ASN A 317 -17.09 9.77 0.33
CA ASN A 317 -16.83 10.04 -1.09
C ASN A 317 -18.03 10.59 -1.87
N LEU A 318 -19.20 10.65 -1.25
CA LEU A 318 -20.40 11.19 -1.87
C LEU A 318 -20.70 12.59 -1.34
N ALA A 319 -21.02 13.51 -2.25
CA ALA A 319 -21.42 14.86 -1.88
C ALA A 319 -22.79 14.90 -1.19
N GLY A 320 -23.07 15.98 -0.50
CA GLY A 320 -24.34 16.25 0.13
C GLY A 320 -24.29 16.22 1.66
N PHE A 321 -25.38 16.63 2.27
CA PHE A 321 -25.52 16.74 3.73
C PHE A 321 -26.96 16.44 4.16
N GLY A 322 -27.14 15.94 5.39
CA GLY A 322 -28.43 15.75 6.02
C GLY A 322 -29.33 14.75 5.28
N LYS A 323 -30.60 15.12 5.05
CA LYS A 323 -31.61 14.24 4.46
C LYS A 323 -31.25 13.74 3.07
N GLU A 324 -30.76 14.63 2.20
CA GLU A 324 -30.38 14.31 0.82
C GLU A 324 -29.25 13.27 0.80
N HIS A 325 -28.21 13.44 1.61
CA HIS A 325 -27.11 12.48 1.72
C HIS A 325 -27.59 11.13 2.27
N SER A 326 -28.47 11.14 3.27
CA SER A 326 -29.08 9.93 3.83
C SER A 326 -29.89 9.17 2.78
N GLU A 327 -30.66 9.85 1.94
CA GLU A 327 -31.42 9.25 0.85
C GLU A 327 -30.50 8.63 -0.22
N LEU A 328 -29.39 9.31 -0.52
CA LEU A 328 -28.37 8.75 -1.42
C LEU A 328 -27.77 7.47 -0.86
N MET A 329 -27.37 7.46 0.42
CA MET A 329 -26.80 6.28 1.08
C MET A 329 -27.78 5.09 1.18
N ARG A 330 -29.11 5.33 1.25
CA ARG A 330 -30.10 4.25 1.20
C ARG A 330 -30.12 3.51 -0.14
N ARG A 331 -29.57 4.11 -1.21
CA ARG A 331 -29.42 3.51 -2.53
C ARG A 331 -28.05 2.90 -2.78
N MET A 332 -27.22 2.73 -1.73
CA MET A 332 -25.89 2.16 -1.84
C MET A 332 -25.85 0.78 -2.52
N ASN A 333 -26.92 -0.01 -2.41
CA ASN A 333 -27.06 -1.27 -3.11
C ASN A 333 -27.23 -1.15 -4.64
N ARG A 334 -27.36 0.07 -5.18
CA ARG A 334 -27.41 0.37 -6.63
C ARG A 334 -26.12 0.99 -7.14
N MET A 335 -25.08 1.10 -6.29
CA MET A 335 -23.85 1.81 -6.60
C MET A 335 -22.80 0.85 -7.18
N GLN A 336 -22.30 1.21 -8.35
CA GLN A 336 -21.10 0.70 -8.98
C GLN A 336 -19.95 1.66 -8.64
N MET A 337 -18.74 1.14 -8.40
CA MET A 337 -17.59 1.97 -8.03
C MET A 337 -16.39 1.68 -8.92
N ILE A 338 -15.70 2.73 -9.34
CA ILE A 338 -14.43 2.69 -10.06
C ILE A 338 -13.40 3.48 -9.26
N LEU A 339 -12.27 2.85 -8.97
CA LEU A 339 -11.09 3.48 -8.40
C LEU A 339 -10.17 3.93 -9.54
N VAL A 340 -9.83 5.20 -9.52
CA VAL A 340 -8.82 5.77 -10.41
C VAL A 340 -7.47 5.74 -9.70
N LEU A 341 -6.40 5.41 -10.41
CA LEU A 341 -5.02 5.55 -9.96
C LEU A 341 -4.26 6.42 -10.97
N ALA A 342 -3.94 7.66 -10.61
CA ALA A 342 -3.07 8.50 -11.43
C ALA A 342 -1.60 8.12 -11.22
N LEU A 343 -0.84 8.03 -12.32
CA LEU A 343 0.60 7.79 -12.28
C LEU A 343 1.31 9.11 -12.02
N ASP A 344 2.01 9.21 -10.90
CA ASP A 344 2.64 10.44 -10.44
C ASP A 344 4.17 10.42 -10.58
N PRO A 345 4.81 11.54 -10.97
CA PRO A 345 6.25 11.61 -11.07
C PRO A 345 6.91 11.68 -9.69
N ALA A 346 8.09 11.08 -9.54
CA ALA A 346 8.93 11.23 -8.36
C ALA A 346 9.61 12.61 -8.35
N LEU A 347 9.08 13.52 -7.55
CA LEU A 347 9.60 14.87 -7.40
C LEU A 347 10.35 15.04 -6.07
N PRO A 348 11.46 15.79 -6.02
CA PRO A 348 12.21 15.97 -4.78
C PRO A 348 11.43 16.73 -3.70
N ASP A 349 10.44 17.54 -4.08
CA ASP A 349 9.61 18.31 -3.15
C ASP A 349 8.45 17.50 -2.57
N ASN A 350 8.02 16.42 -3.23
CA ASN A 350 7.14 15.43 -2.63
C ASN A 350 7.97 14.58 -1.68
N ARG A 351 7.75 14.76 -0.37
CA ARG A 351 8.68 14.25 0.63
C ARG A 351 8.04 13.94 1.97
N VAL A 352 8.70 13.05 2.70
CA VAL A 352 8.48 12.82 4.12
C VAL A 352 9.47 13.66 4.92
N THR A 353 8.97 14.37 5.91
CA THR A 353 9.77 15.06 6.95
C THR A 353 9.32 14.58 8.32
N VAL A 354 9.94 15.08 9.37
CA VAL A 354 9.48 14.88 10.74
C VAL A 354 9.21 16.23 11.40
N ASP A 355 8.20 16.27 12.24
CA ASP A 355 7.89 17.42 13.06
C ASP A 355 8.80 17.52 14.30
N ARG A 356 8.53 18.47 15.20
CA ARG A 356 9.32 18.67 16.44
C ARG A 356 9.22 17.50 17.42
N ALA A 357 8.16 16.71 17.35
CA ALA A 357 7.98 15.50 18.15
C ALA A 357 8.64 14.27 17.51
N GLY A 358 9.14 14.40 16.27
CA GLY A 358 9.70 13.30 15.48
C GLY A 358 8.66 12.47 14.73
N GLU A 359 7.40 12.93 14.71
CA GLU A 359 6.34 12.22 13.96
C GLU A 359 6.39 12.58 12.47
N PRO A 360 6.01 11.64 11.58
CA PRO A 360 6.10 11.83 10.15
C PRO A 360 5.11 12.89 9.63
N VAL A 361 5.60 13.74 8.72
CA VAL A 361 4.80 14.69 7.95
C VAL A 361 5.06 14.45 6.47
N VAL A 362 4.02 14.19 5.70
CA VAL A 362 4.11 13.99 4.25
C VAL A 362 3.70 15.25 3.51
N HIS A 363 4.60 15.79 2.70
CA HIS A 363 4.34 16.91 1.78
C HIS A 363 4.09 16.37 0.38
N TYR A 364 2.97 16.74 -0.22
CA TYR A 364 2.61 16.30 -1.56
C TYR A 364 1.97 17.42 -2.37
N ARG A 365 2.57 17.72 -3.52
CA ARG A 365 2.07 18.71 -4.48
C ARG A 365 1.67 18.01 -5.78
N PHE A 366 0.46 18.27 -6.20
CA PHE A 366 -0.04 17.79 -7.49
C PHE A 366 0.58 18.58 -8.63
N THR A 367 1.09 17.87 -9.65
CA THR A 367 1.53 18.51 -10.90
C THR A 367 0.34 18.77 -11.82
N PRO A 368 0.44 19.72 -12.75
CA PRO A 368 -0.60 19.91 -13.77
C PRO A 368 -0.88 18.64 -14.59
N THR A 369 0.14 17.80 -14.81
CA THR A 369 -0.02 16.51 -15.50
C THR A 369 -0.89 15.55 -14.69
N VAL A 370 -0.63 15.36 -13.40
CA VAL A 370 -1.46 14.52 -12.53
C VAL A 370 -2.90 15.03 -12.46
N LEU A 371 -3.09 16.36 -12.39
CA LEU A 371 -4.45 16.93 -12.39
C LEU A 371 -5.19 16.67 -13.73
N ARG A 372 -4.51 16.76 -14.87
CA ARG A 372 -5.10 16.38 -16.16
C ARG A 372 -5.43 14.89 -16.22
N SER A 373 -4.54 14.03 -15.74
CA SER A 373 -4.79 12.57 -15.65
C SER A 373 -6.03 12.28 -14.80
N LEU A 374 -6.20 12.95 -13.65
CA LEU A 374 -7.39 12.80 -12.82
C LEU A 374 -8.68 13.23 -13.55
N VAL A 375 -8.67 14.34 -14.28
CA VAL A 375 -9.84 14.76 -15.09
C VAL A 375 -10.14 13.77 -16.20
N ALA A 376 -9.13 13.33 -16.95
CA ALA A 376 -9.29 12.35 -18.02
C ALA A 376 -9.84 11.02 -17.49
N SER A 377 -9.36 10.58 -16.31
CA SER A 377 -9.82 9.37 -15.67
C SER A 377 -11.27 9.46 -15.16
N MET A 378 -11.71 10.63 -14.67
CA MET A 378 -13.11 10.87 -14.31
C MET A 378 -14.02 10.78 -15.54
N ARG A 379 -13.59 11.33 -16.68
CA ARG A 379 -14.32 11.24 -17.96
C ARG A 379 -14.42 9.80 -18.44
N ALA A 380 -13.31 9.07 -18.45
CA ALA A 380 -13.28 7.64 -18.83
C ALA A 380 -14.19 6.80 -17.92
N SER A 381 -14.12 7.01 -16.60
CA SER A 381 -14.98 6.31 -15.64
C SER A 381 -16.47 6.60 -15.86
N ALA A 382 -16.83 7.87 -16.12
CA ALA A 382 -18.21 8.25 -16.41
C ALA A 382 -18.74 7.54 -17.66
N ARG A 383 -17.95 7.47 -18.74
CA ARG A 383 -18.31 6.74 -19.95
C ARG A 383 -18.50 5.24 -19.70
N ILE A 384 -17.61 4.63 -18.90
CA ILE A 384 -17.74 3.20 -18.52
C ILE A 384 -19.04 2.97 -17.76
N PHE A 385 -19.37 3.81 -16.77
CA PHE A 385 -20.63 3.70 -16.02
C PHE A 385 -21.86 3.79 -16.92
N PHE A 386 -21.92 4.77 -17.83
CA PHE A 386 -23.05 4.92 -18.75
C PHE A 386 -23.14 3.74 -19.75
N ALA A 387 -22.00 3.30 -20.29
CA ALA A 387 -21.94 2.12 -21.15
C ALA A 387 -22.42 0.84 -20.43
N ALA A 388 -22.18 0.77 -19.09
CA ALA A 388 -22.67 -0.31 -18.23
C ALA A 388 -24.14 -0.15 -17.80
N GLY A 389 -24.82 0.96 -18.16
CA GLY A 389 -26.24 1.20 -17.88
C GLY A 389 -26.54 1.95 -16.60
N ALA A 390 -25.56 2.69 -16.05
CA ALA A 390 -25.81 3.60 -14.95
C ALA A 390 -26.73 4.75 -15.38
N SER A 391 -27.65 5.15 -14.51
CA SER A 391 -28.56 6.29 -14.72
C SER A 391 -27.94 7.63 -14.31
N ARG A 392 -26.93 7.59 -13.43
CA ARG A 392 -26.27 8.77 -12.90
C ARG A 392 -24.82 8.45 -12.47
N VAL A 393 -23.92 9.40 -12.61
CA VAL A 393 -22.55 9.33 -12.12
C VAL A 393 -22.31 10.41 -11.08
N HIS A 394 -21.74 10.05 -9.93
CA HIS A 394 -21.34 10.95 -8.84
C HIS A 394 -19.82 11.09 -8.81
N ALA A 395 -19.33 12.32 -8.83
CA ALA A 395 -17.93 12.60 -8.57
C ALA A 395 -17.67 12.69 -7.04
N PRO A 396 -16.45 12.38 -6.57
CA PRO A 396 -16.10 12.41 -5.14
C PRO A 396 -15.82 13.85 -4.65
N ALA A 397 -16.79 14.75 -4.83
CA ALA A 397 -16.67 16.17 -4.50
C ALA A 397 -17.46 16.54 -3.27
N ALA A 398 -17.00 17.54 -2.50
CA ALA A 398 -17.73 18.09 -1.38
C ALA A 398 -18.98 18.86 -1.84
N ASP A 399 -18.87 19.56 -2.96
CA ASP A 399 -20.01 20.21 -3.60
C ASP A 399 -20.79 19.17 -4.42
N ARG A 400 -22.10 19.28 -4.47
CA ARG A 400 -22.96 18.37 -5.24
C ARG A 400 -22.58 18.41 -6.71
N PHE A 401 -22.08 17.29 -7.20
CA PHE A 401 -21.69 17.14 -8.60
C PHE A 401 -22.08 15.75 -9.10
N PHE A 402 -23.04 15.71 -10.00
CA PHE A 402 -23.43 14.49 -10.69
C PHE A 402 -23.80 14.76 -12.16
N ILE A 403 -23.76 13.72 -12.96
CA ILE A 403 -24.15 13.73 -14.39
C ILE A 403 -25.22 12.66 -14.56
N ASP A 404 -26.37 13.04 -15.11
CA ASP A 404 -27.42 12.09 -15.49
C ASP A 404 -27.15 11.46 -16.86
N ALA A 405 -27.67 10.26 -17.11
CA ALA A 405 -27.46 9.53 -18.36
C ALA A 405 -27.91 10.31 -19.61
N ALA A 406 -28.88 11.21 -19.49
CA ALA A 406 -29.30 12.11 -20.58
C ALA A 406 -28.18 13.03 -21.07
N ASP A 407 -27.23 13.38 -20.17
CA ASP A 407 -26.08 14.22 -20.46
C ASP A 407 -24.78 13.43 -20.76
N ALA A 408 -24.86 12.11 -20.93
CA ALA A 408 -23.69 11.24 -21.12
C ALA A 408 -22.79 11.67 -22.29
N ALA A 409 -23.35 12.22 -23.35
CA ALA A 409 -22.59 12.74 -24.49
C ALA A 409 -21.77 14.00 -24.16
N ARG A 410 -22.12 14.69 -23.06
CA ARG A 410 -21.47 15.96 -22.63
C ARG A 410 -20.46 15.78 -21.52
N VAL A 411 -20.01 14.56 -21.25
CA VAL A 411 -19.06 14.24 -20.16
C VAL A 411 -17.81 15.13 -20.24
N ASP A 412 -17.29 15.41 -21.43
CA ASP A 412 -16.08 16.24 -21.60
C ASP A 412 -16.29 17.73 -21.27
N GLU A 413 -17.50 18.23 -21.50
CA GLU A 413 -17.88 19.59 -21.14
C GLU A 413 -18.15 19.73 -19.64
N LEU A 414 -18.76 18.71 -19.04
CA LEU A 414 -19.22 18.71 -17.66
C LEU A 414 -18.13 18.37 -16.66
N ILE A 415 -17.12 17.58 -17.04
CA ILE A 415 -15.97 17.25 -16.18
C ILE A 415 -14.76 18.04 -16.65
N THR A 416 -14.40 19.09 -15.94
CA THR A 416 -13.28 20.00 -16.27
C THR A 416 -12.31 20.14 -15.09
N LEU A 417 -11.17 20.78 -15.32
CA LEU A 417 -10.21 21.11 -14.26
C LEU A 417 -10.80 22.00 -13.14
N GLU A 418 -11.82 22.79 -13.44
CA GLU A 418 -12.48 23.65 -12.47
C GLU A 418 -13.21 22.84 -11.37
N HIS A 419 -13.64 21.62 -11.69
CA HIS A 419 -14.26 20.71 -10.74
C HIS A 419 -13.23 20.03 -9.83
N LEU A 420 -11.95 20.04 -10.19
CA LEU A 420 -10.85 19.42 -9.46
C LEU A 420 -10.27 20.38 -8.39
N LYS A 421 -11.12 20.83 -7.47
CA LYS A 421 -10.70 21.71 -6.38
C LYS A 421 -10.04 20.87 -5.28
N LEU A 422 -8.70 20.94 -5.21
CA LEU A 422 -7.93 20.28 -4.15
C LEU A 422 -8.43 20.70 -2.77
N GLY A 423 -8.55 19.73 -1.86
CA GLY A 423 -9.14 19.93 -0.53
C GLY A 423 -10.67 19.86 -0.49
N LYS A 424 -11.35 19.91 -1.65
CA LYS A 424 -12.80 19.66 -1.78
C LYS A 424 -13.13 18.30 -2.39
N LEU A 425 -12.16 17.67 -3.02
CA LEU A 425 -12.26 16.30 -3.52
C LEU A 425 -11.70 15.32 -2.51
N SER A 426 -12.33 14.16 -2.37
CA SER A 426 -11.79 13.05 -1.60
C SER A 426 -10.71 12.32 -2.41
N ILE A 427 -9.49 12.87 -2.42
CA ILE A 427 -8.32 12.19 -3.00
C ILE A 427 -7.66 11.35 -1.93
N THR A 428 -7.33 10.11 -2.26
CA THR A 428 -6.71 9.15 -1.34
C THR A 428 -5.56 8.43 -2.02
N SER A 429 -4.71 7.77 -1.25
CA SER A 429 -3.75 6.80 -1.75
C SER A 429 -3.49 5.69 -0.74
N ALA A 430 -3.23 4.48 -1.29
CA ALA A 430 -2.74 3.31 -0.56
C ALA A 430 -1.45 2.73 -1.19
N HIS A 431 -0.90 3.36 -2.21
CA HIS A 431 0.31 2.93 -2.93
C HIS A 431 1.49 3.87 -2.65
N LEU A 432 1.88 3.95 -1.38
CA LEU A 432 2.92 4.86 -0.92
C LEU A 432 4.31 4.31 -1.24
N MET A 433 5.16 5.10 -1.93
CA MET A 433 6.47 4.71 -2.40
C MET A 433 7.48 5.85 -2.26
N GLY A 434 8.78 5.53 -2.28
CA GLY A 434 9.85 6.52 -2.22
C GLY A 434 10.17 7.01 -0.79
N GLY A 435 11.09 7.97 -0.70
CA GLY A 435 11.60 8.48 0.58
C GLY A 435 12.94 7.89 1.02
N CYS A 436 13.24 6.64 0.64
CA CYS A 436 14.57 6.02 0.79
C CYS A 436 15.02 5.41 -0.54
N ARG A 437 14.77 6.12 -1.65
CA ARG A 437 14.94 5.60 -3.01
C ARG A 437 16.31 4.99 -3.24
N MET A 438 16.34 3.90 -3.99
CA MET A 438 17.60 3.30 -4.47
C MET A 438 18.16 4.06 -5.67
N GLY A 439 19.48 4.00 -5.85
CA GLY A 439 20.16 4.64 -6.97
C GLY A 439 21.67 4.43 -6.95
N ALA A 440 22.39 5.19 -7.78
CA ALA A 440 23.82 5.00 -8.02
C ALA A 440 24.71 5.49 -6.86
N GLY A 441 24.28 6.47 -6.08
CA GLY A 441 25.12 7.03 -5.03
C GLY A 441 24.41 8.02 -4.11
N PRO A 442 25.09 8.49 -3.05
CA PRO A 442 24.47 9.25 -1.97
C PRO A 442 24.02 10.67 -2.36
N ALA A 443 24.39 11.16 -3.53
CA ALA A 443 23.98 12.48 -3.99
C ALA A 443 22.48 12.57 -4.32
N ASP A 444 21.92 11.50 -4.89
CA ASP A 444 20.55 11.44 -5.42
C ASP A 444 19.72 10.24 -4.90
N SER A 445 20.32 9.40 -4.09
CA SER A 445 19.66 8.22 -3.51
C SER A 445 20.06 8.00 -2.05
N VAL A 446 19.32 7.13 -1.37
CA VAL A 446 19.55 6.75 0.03
C VAL A 446 20.22 5.39 0.11
N THR A 447 19.88 4.50 -0.81
CA THR A 447 20.38 3.14 -0.84
C THR A 447 20.92 2.78 -2.22
N ASP A 448 21.77 1.76 -2.27
CA ASP A 448 22.13 1.07 -3.51
C ASP A 448 21.00 0.14 -4.00
N ALA A 449 21.23 -0.58 -5.11
CA ALA A 449 20.28 -1.52 -5.70
C ALA A 449 19.98 -2.76 -4.82
N TRP A 450 20.72 -2.93 -3.73
CA TRP A 450 20.56 -4.02 -2.75
C TRP A 450 19.96 -3.53 -1.44
N GLY A 451 19.48 -2.27 -1.41
CA GLY A 451 18.87 -1.66 -0.25
C GLY A 451 19.84 -1.29 0.88
N GLN A 452 21.16 -1.42 0.68
CA GLN A 452 22.13 -0.99 1.67
C GLN A 452 22.20 0.54 1.67
N VAL A 453 22.10 1.15 2.85
CA VAL A 453 22.20 2.60 3.03
C VAL A 453 23.63 3.06 2.72
N HIS A 454 23.76 4.06 1.84
CA HIS A 454 25.07 4.59 1.45
C HIS A 454 25.87 5.05 2.66
N GLY A 455 27.10 4.53 2.80
CA GLY A 455 28.00 4.87 3.90
C GLY A 455 27.67 4.23 5.25
N VAL A 456 26.65 3.37 5.34
CA VAL A 456 26.25 2.67 6.58
C VAL A 456 26.16 1.16 6.31
N PRO A 457 27.26 0.40 6.39
CA PRO A 457 27.34 -0.97 5.88
C PRO A 457 26.47 -2.00 6.61
N TRP A 458 26.00 -1.70 7.81
CA TRP A 458 25.14 -2.56 8.63
C TRP A 458 23.65 -2.22 8.52
N LEU A 459 23.29 -1.14 7.78
CA LEU A 459 21.91 -0.64 7.70
C LEU A 459 21.36 -0.84 6.29
N PHE A 460 20.18 -1.44 6.23
CA PHE A 460 19.43 -1.73 5.00
C PHE A 460 18.02 -1.17 5.08
N VAL A 461 17.42 -0.91 3.93
CA VAL A 461 15.99 -0.61 3.79
C VAL A 461 15.37 -1.69 2.91
N ALA A 462 14.16 -2.17 3.23
CA ALA A 462 13.51 -3.26 2.53
C ALA A 462 11.98 -3.12 2.47
N ASP A 463 11.50 -1.98 1.95
CA ASP A 463 10.06 -1.73 1.80
C ASP A 463 9.77 -0.81 0.60
N SER A 464 8.55 -0.29 0.51
CA SER A 464 8.13 0.60 -0.57
C SER A 464 8.92 1.91 -0.65
N SER A 465 9.63 2.30 0.42
CA SER A 465 10.47 3.49 0.39
C SER A 465 11.68 3.38 -0.54
N LEU A 466 12.10 2.14 -0.87
CA LEU A 466 13.18 1.86 -1.84
C LEU A 466 12.82 2.26 -3.27
N VAL A 467 11.54 2.23 -3.62
CA VAL A 467 11.07 2.43 -4.99
C VAL A 467 11.48 3.82 -5.46
N PRO A 468 12.27 3.94 -6.55
CA PRO A 468 12.88 5.22 -6.93
C PRO A 468 11.94 6.18 -7.64
N ALA A 469 10.88 5.64 -8.25
CA ALA A 469 9.82 6.38 -8.93
C ALA A 469 8.52 5.55 -8.91
N CYS A 470 7.43 6.09 -9.47
CA CYS A 470 6.14 5.41 -9.59
C CYS A 470 6.29 3.98 -10.16
N ALA A 471 5.67 3.00 -9.55
CA ALA A 471 5.70 1.61 -10.01
C ALA A 471 4.76 1.34 -11.20
N GLU A 472 3.89 2.28 -11.53
CA GLU A 472 2.90 2.21 -12.62
C GLU A 472 1.89 1.05 -12.48
N ILE A 473 1.93 0.30 -11.37
CA ILE A 473 1.02 -0.80 -10.99
C ILE A 473 0.87 -0.88 -9.47
N ASN A 474 0.02 -1.81 -9.00
CA ASN A 474 -0.10 -2.15 -7.57
C ASN A 474 1.24 -2.72 -7.05
N PRO A 475 1.90 -2.08 -6.06
CA PRO A 475 3.35 -2.27 -5.87
C PRO A 475 3.76 -3.46 -4.98
N TYR A 476 2.84 -4.16 -4.26
CA TYR A 476 3.24 -5.06 -3.17
C TYR A 476 4.13 -6.24 -3.61
N ILE A 477 3.87 -6.83 -4.78
CA ILE A 477 4.70 -7.92 -5.32
C ILE A 477 6.10 -7.40 -5.67
N THR A 478 6.19 -6.22 -6.27
CA THR A 478 7.46 -5.55 -6.53
C THR A 478 8.23 -5.28 -5.25
N ILE A 479 7.54 -4.81 -4.19
CA ILE A 479 8.16 -4.58 -2.87
C ILE A 479 8.71 -5.88 -2.29
N MET A 480 7.98 -6.98 -2.36
CA MET A 480 8.47 -8.29 -1.90
C MET A 480 9.71 -8.74 -2.69
N ALA A 481 9.70 -8.58 -4.01
CA ALA A 481 10.83 -8.93 -4.87
C ALA A 481 12.09 -8.10 -4.56
N LEU A 482 11.93 -6.78 -4.34
CA LEU A 482 13.04 -5.90 -3.94
C LEU A 482 13.55 -6.24 -2.54
N ALA A 483 12.67 -6.55 -1.60
CA ALA A 483 13.03 -6.94 -0.24
C ALA A 483 13.76 -8.30 -0.18
N ASP A 484 13.41 -9.24 -1.05
CA ASP A 484 14.13 -10.49 -1.23
C ASP A 484 15.60 -10.24 -1.71
N ARG A 485 15.80 -9.29 -2.63
CA ARG A 485 17.16 -8.88 -3.02
C ARG A 485 17.97 -8.35 -1.83
N VAL A 486 17.34 -7.52 -0.99
CA VAL A 486 17.97 -7.02 0.25
C VAL A 486 18.35 -8.18 1.16
N ALA A 487 17.44 -9.12 1.38
CA ALA A 487 17.70 -10.29 2.21
C ALA A 487 18.82 -11.17 1.64
N GLN A 488 18.88 -11.35 0.33
CA GLN A 488 19.99 -12.04 -0.35
C GLN A 488 21.33 -11.36 -0.02
N ARG A 489 21.39 -10.04 -0.12
CA ARG A 489 22.62 -9.28 0.19
C ARG A 489 23.06 -9.47 1.65
N VAL A 490 22.11 -9.46 2.59
CA VAL A 490 22.39 -9.73 4.01
C VAL A 490 22.93 -11.15 4.21
N ARG A 491 22.34 -12.16 3.55
CA ARG A 491 22.82 -13.56 3.60
C ARG A 491 24.23 -13.72 3.03
N GLU A 492 24.48 -13.16 1.84
CA GLU A 492 25.81 -13.24 1.17
C GLU A 492 26.91 -12.63 2.03
N ARG A 493 26.58 -11.55 2.76
CA ARG A 493 27.53 -10.88 3.63
C ARG A 493 27.43 -11.32 5.10
N ALA A 494 26.70 -12.39 5.40
CA ALA A 494 26.49 -12.82 6.79
C ALA A 494 27.83 -13.09 7.53
N GLY A 495 28.82 -13.69 6.85
CA GLY A 495 30.15 -13.92 7.42
C GLY A 495 30.87 -12.63 7.85
N GLU A 496 30.68 -11.52 7.15
CA GLU A 496 31.24 -10.20 7.47
C GLU A 496 30.35 -9.44 8.45
N LEU A 497 29.06 -9.31 8.13
CA LEU A 497 28.10 -8.49 8.86
C LEU A 497 27.83 -9.03 10.26
N LEU A 498 27.75 -10.37 10.39
CA LEU A 498 27.34 -11.05 11.60
C LEU A 498 28.51 -11.76 12.32
N ALA A 499 29.74 -11.46 11.94
CA ALA A 499 30.93 -11.79 12.73
C ALA A 499 30.83 -11.12 14.11
N SER A 500 31.37 -11.76 15.11
CA SER A 500 31.26 -11.44 16.56
C SER A 500 31.57 -10.00 16.93
#